data_f0532b9d6c234d5b82d8a1a00e82b519
#
_entry.id   f0532b9d6c234d5b82d8a1a00e82b519
#
_cell.length_a   1.000
_cell.length_b   1.000
_cell.length_c   1.000
_cell.angle_alpha   90.00
_cell.angle_beta   90.00
_cell.angle_gamma   90.00
#
_symmetry.space_group_name_H-M   'P 1'
#
loop_
_entity.id
_entity.type
_entity.pdbx_description
1 polymer ?
#
loop_
_entity_poly.entity_id
_entity_poly.type
_entity_poly.pdbx_seq_one_letter_code
_entity_poly.pdbx_strand_id
1 'polypeptide(L)'
;AMLIREKYPDTEVHVFYIDVRTPGKNYDEFYRRAVEMYGVDYIKGMVGKVYGENGKLMVQGENLIDGEQVTIASDLVVLATAIEPEPSVRKVATLLTASIDTNNFLTESHAKLRPVESPTAGVYLAGVCQGPKDIPETVSQASACAAKVIGLLVKNELKTNPCVAGANENMCNGCGQCANVCAYGAITYEEKQFRIGGGKTETRRVACVNPAVCQGCGACTVTCPSGAMDLKGFSTSRRPS
;
A
#
# COMPACT_ATOMS: atom_id res chain seq x y z
N ALA A 1 -27.62 -4.24 -13.55
CA ALA A 1 -28.97 -3.69 -13.59
C ALA A 1 -29.39 -3.31 -15.00
N MET A 2 -28.63 -2.46 -15.70
CA MET A 2 -28.95 -2.07 -17.10
C MET A 2 -28.94 -3.25 -18.05
N LEU A 3 -27.98 -4.14 -17.97
CA LEU A 3 -27.91 -5.35 -18.83
C LEU A 3 -29.09 -6.29 -18.61
N ILE A 4 -29.58 -6.41 -17.38
CA ILE A 4 -30.80 -7.17 -17.09
C ILE A 4 -32.00 -6.54 -17.75
N ARG A 5 -32.19 -5.23 -17.58
CA ARG A 5 -33.29 -4.48 -18.18
C ARG A 5 -33.25 -4.49 -19.70
N GLU A 6 -32.06 -4.43 -20.29
CA GLU A 6 -31.89 -4.50 -21.74
C GLU A 6 -32.29 -5.88 -22.29
N LYS A 7 -31.87 -6.95 -21.62
CA LYS A 7 -32.10 -8.32 -22.07
C LYS A 7 -33.50 -8.84 -21.69
N TYR A 8 -34.02 -8.40 -20.57
CA TYR A 8 -35.32 -8.78 -19.99
C TYR A 8 -36.11 -7.55 -19.59
N PRO A 9 -36.78 -6.88 -20.55
CA PRO A 9 -37.47 -5.61 -20.29
C PRO A 9 -38.59 -5.67 -19.24
N ASP A 10 -39.19 -6.83 -19.07
CA ASP A 10 -40.30 -7.04 -18.11
C ASP A 10 -39.79 -7.32 -16.67
N THR A 11 -38.47 -7.39 -16.46
CA THR A 11 -37.89 -7.60 -15.15
C THR A 11 -37.81 -6.28 -14.37
N GLU A 12 -38.41 -6.20 -13.21
CA GLU A 12 -38.20 -5.08 -12.29
C GLU A 12 -36.85 -5.23 -11.57
N VAL A 13 -36.10 -4.13 -11.50
CA VAL A 13 -34.77 -4.10 -10.86
C VAL A 13 -34.74 -2.99 -9.83
N HIS A 14 -34.59 -3.37 -8.57
CA HIS A 14 -34.50 -2.45 -7.44
C HIS A 14 -33.07 -2.47 -6.88
N VAL A 15 -32.50 -1.29 -6.58
CA VAL A 15 -31.18 -1.13 -5.99
C VAL A 15 -31.32 -0.37 -4.68
N PHE A 16 -31.12 -1.05 -3.55
CA PHE A 16 -30.98 -0.37 -2.26
C PHE A 16 -29.57 0.21 -2.14
N TYR A 17 -29.47 1.49 -1.76
CA TYR A 17 -28.19 2.18 -1.63
C TYR A 17 -28.18 3.14 -0.45
N ILE A 18 -27.01 3.33 0.15
CA ILE A 18 -26.80 4.36 1.18
C ILE A 18 -26.38 5.65 0.51
N ASP A 19 -25.41 5.55 -0.41
CA ASP A 19 -24.85 6.69 -1.13
C ASP A 19 -24.33 6.25 -2.51
N VAL A 20 -24.62 7.04 -3.54
CA VAL A 20 -24.11 6.82 -4.90
C VAL A 20 -22.89 7.72 -5.09
N ARG A 21 -21.73 7.12 -5.30
CA ARG A 21 -20.48 7.83 -5.52
C ARG A 21 -20.02 7.62 -6.95
N THR A 22 -20.03 8.70 -7.73
CA THR A 22 -19.74 8.71 -9.16
C THR A 22 -18.60 9.68 -9.52
N PRO A 23 -17.40 9.58 -8.90
CA PRO A 23 -16.32 10.54 -9.09
C PRO A 23 -15.59 10.40 -10.44
N GLY A 24 -15.79 9.29 -11.15
CA GLY A 24 -15.16 9.02 -12.44
C GLY A 24 -15.83 9.77 -13.59
N LYS A 25 -15.07 9.97 -14.68
CA LYS A 25 -15.61 10.58 -15.91
C LYS A 25 -16.74 9.72 -16.48
N ASN A 26 -17.89 10.36 -16.75
CA ASN A 26 -19.13 9.75 -17.26
C ASN A 26 -19.82 8.77 -16.29
N TYR A 27 -19.44 8.71 -15.00
CA TYR A 27 -20.09 7.82 -14.05
C TYR A 27 -21.44 8.37 -13.57
N ASP A 28 -21.60 9.69 -13.49
CA ASP A 28 -22.88 10.32 -13.19
C ASP A 28 -23.87 10.08 -14.33
N GLU A 29 -23.44 10.24 -15.57
CA GLU A 29 -24.26 9.95 -16.76
C GLU A 29 -24.61 8.45 -16.84
N PHE A 30 -23.71 7.58 -16.43
CA PHE A 30 -23.99 6.14 -16.36
C PHE A 30 -25.07 5.83 -15.34
N TYR A 31 -25.02 6.45 -14.14
CA TYR A 31 -26.06 6.33 -13.13
C TYR A 31 -27.41 6.87 -13.61
N ARG A 32 -27.43 8.09 -14.17
CA ARG A 32 -28.67 8.69 -14.73
C ARG A 32 -29.28 7.81 -15.80
N ARG A 33 -28.48 7.25 -16.69
CA ARG A 33 -28.95 6.35 -17.73
C ARG A 33 -29.62 5.10 -17.15
N ALA A 34 -29.10 4.53 -16.07
CA ALA A 34 -29.71 3.39 -15.40
C ALA A 34 -31.11 3.73 -14.89
N VAL A 35 -31.30 4.91 -14.33
CA VAL A 35 -32.61 5.40 -13.82
C VAL A 35 -33.53 5.79 -14.96
N GLU A 36 -33.11 6.74 -15.82
CA GLU A 36 -33.96 7.41 -16.77
C GLU A 36 -34.29 6.58 -18.01
N MET A 37 -33.33 5.83 -18.53
CA MET A 37 -33.51 5.04 -19.76
C MET A 37 -33.87 3.58 -19.50
N TYR A 38 -33.33 2.98 -18.46
CA TYR A 38 -33.55 1.57 -18.15
C TYR A 38 -34.57 1.33 -17.04
N GLY A 39 -35.06 2.41 -16.39
CA GLY A 39 -36.07 2.32 -15.33
C GLY A 39 -35.61 1.46 -14.13
N VAL A 40 -34.36 1.53 -13.79
CA VAL A 40 -33.86 0.89 -12.56
C VAL A 40 -34.30 1.71 -11.37
N ASP A 41 -35.00 1.09 -10.43
CA ASP A 41 -35.50 1.76 -9.22
C ASP A 41 -34.39 1.80 -8.15
N TYR A 42 -34.02 3.01 -7.75
CA TYR A 42 -33.01 3.27 -6.73
C TYR A 42 -33.67 3.70 -5.43
N ILE A 43 -33.64 2.82 -4.42
CA ILE A 43 -34.23 3.05 -3.09
C ILE A 43 -33.12 3.46 -2.13
N LYS A 44 -33.15 4.71 -1.66
CA LYS A 44 -32.18 5.19 -0.68
C LYS A 44 -32.49 4.60 0.68
N GLY A 45 -31.67 3.66 1.14
CA GLY A 45 -31.93 3.00 2.40
C GLY A 45 -31.06 1.76 2.63
N MET A 46 -31.29 1.12 3.75
CA MET A 46 -30.60 -0.10 4.12
C MET A 46 -31.57 -1.28 4.18
N VAL A 47 -31.13 -2.41 3.63
CA VAL A 47 -31.82 -3.68 3.82
C VAL A 47 -31.52 -4.21 5.22
N GLY A 48 -32.59 -4.35 6.02
CA GLY A 48 -32.50 -4.90 7.37
C GLY A 48 -32.60 -6.42 7.41
N LYS A 49 -33.36 -7.01 6.49
CA LYS A 49 -33.63 -8.45 6.45
C LYS A 49 -33.94 -8.98 5.06
N VAL A 50 -33.40 -10.18 4.78
CA VAL A 50 -33.81 -10.98 3.61
C VAL A 50 -34.23 -12.36 4.11
N TYR A 51 -35.41 -12.84 3.67
CA TYR A 51 -35.93 -14.13 4.08
C TYR A 51 -36.80 -14.75 2.98
N GLY A 52 -36.94 -16.08 3.01
CA GLY A 52 -37.79 -16.80 2.07
C GLY A 52 -39.23 -16.87 2.56
N GLU A 53 -40.19 -16.57 1.69
CA GLU A 53 -41.61 -16.73 1.95
C GLU A 53 -42.36 -17.09 0.63
N ASN A 54 -43.19 -18.11 0.66
CA ASN A 54 -44.00 -18.54 -0.48
C ASN A 54 -43.22 -18.73 -1.79
N GLY A 55 -41.97 -19.20 -1.71
CA GLY A 55 -41.11 -19.43 -2.88
C GLY A 55 -40.44 -18.16 -3.44
N LYS A 56 -40.64 -17.02 -2.82
CA LYS A 56 -39.99 -15.74 -3.12
C LYS A 56 -38.98 -15.35 -2.04
N LEU A 57 -38.07 -14.45 -2.39
CA LEU A 57 -37.18 -13.80 -1.44
C LEU A 57 -37.78 -12.42 -1.06
N MET A 58 -38.15 -12.30 0.19
CA MET A 58 -38.66 -11.06 0.75
C MET A 58 -37.51 -10.19 1.20
N VAL A 59 -37.33 -9.02 0.60
CA VAL A 59 -36.32 -8.02 0.96
C VAL A 59 -37.00 -6.90 1.72
N GLN A 60 -36.68 -6.77 3.00
CA GLN A 60 -37.25 -5.74 3.87
C GLN A 60 -36.19 -4.70 4.21
N GLY A 61 -36.51 -3.46 3.97
CA GLY A 61 -35.66 -2.30 4.24
C GLY A 61 -36.48 -1.07 4.60
N GLU A 62 -35.79 0.03 4.85
CA GLU A 62 -36.39 1.32 5.10
C GLU A 62 -35.97 2.27 3.96
N ASN A 63 -36.93 3.01 3.41
CA ASN A 63 -36.62 4.10 2.50
C ASN A 63 -36.36 5.36 3.33
N LEU A 64 -35.12 5.85 3.32
CA LEU A 64 -34.70 7.00 4.11
C LEU A 64 -35.19 8.35 3.60
N ILE A 65 -35.87 8.38 2.44
CA ILE A 65 -36.43 9.63 1.88
C ILE A 65 -37.75 9.96 2.54
N ASP A 66 -38.60 8.96 2.70
CA ASP A 66 -39.97 9.10 3.26
C ASP A 66 -40.12 8.48 4.65
N GLY A 67 -39.12 7.70 5.10
CA GLY A 67 -39.14 7.00 6.40
C GLY A 67 -40.07 5.78 6.42
N GLU A 68 -40.53 5.30 5.26
CA GLU A 68 -41.41 4.17 5.16
C GLU A 68 -40.68 2.84 5.10
N GLN A 69 -41.26 1.80 5.69
CA GLN A 69 -40.74 0.43 5.52
C GLN A 69 -41.18 -0.10 4.14
N VAL A 70 -40.20 -0.59 3.40
CA VAL A 70 -40.37 -1.20 2.08
C VAL A 70 -40.13 -2.69 2.19
N THR A 71 -41.06 -3.49 1.64
CA THR A 71 -40.94 -4.94 1.50
C THR A 71 -41.13 -5.34 0.05
N ILE A 72 -40.10 -5.91 -0.58
CA ILE A 72 -40.12 -6.30 -2.00
C ILE A 72 -40.03 -7.82 -2.09
N ALA A 73 -40.94 -8.42 -2.80
CA ALA A 73 -40.89 -9.85 -3.13
C ALA A 73 -40.10 -10.05 -4.42
N SER A 74 -38.94 -10.67 -4.31
CA SER A 74 -37.98 -10.83 -5.40
C SER A 74 -37.75 -12.30 -5.76
N ASP A 75 -37.47 -12.57 -7.02
CA ASP A 75 -37.06 -13.89 -7.51
C ASP A 75 -35.56 -14.11 -7.30
N LEU A 76 -34.79 -13.03 -7.33
CA LEU A 76 -33.32 -13.04 -7.16
C LEU A 76 -32.88 -11.85 -6.33
N VAL A 77 -32.01 -12.08 -5.37
CA VAL A 77 -31.30 -11.04 -4.60
C VAL A 77 -29.82 -11.12 -4.88
N VAL A 78 -29.25 -10.01 -5.33
CA VAL A 78 -27.80 -9.89 -5.60
C VAL A 78 -27.17 -9.08 -4.47
N LEU A 79 -26.22 -9.68 -3.77
CA LEU A 79 -25.47 -9.01 -2.72
C LEU A 79 -24.28 -8.24 -3.32
N ALA A 80 -24.29 -6.92 -3.15
CA ALA A 80 -23.17 -6.06 -3.51
C ALA A 80 -22.13 -6.10 -2.37
N THR A 81 -21.35 -7.18 -2.31
CA THR A 81 -20.36 -7.41 -1.26
C THR A 81 -19.13 -6.52 -1.42
N ALA A 82 -18.47 -6.20 -0.30
CA ALA A 82 -17.21 -5.48 -0.31
C ALA A 82 -16.07 -6.31 -0.91
N ILE A 83 -15.06 -5.63 -1.43
CA ILE A 83 -13.81 -6.24 -1.84
C ILE A 83 -12.90 -6.26 -0.60
N GLU A 84 -12.45 -7.45 -0.22
CA GLU A 84 -11.50 -7.66 0.87
C GLU A 84 -10.15 -8.12 0.32
N PRO A 85 -9.03 -7.77 0.98
CA PRO A 85 -7.72 -8.27 0.59
C PRO A 85 -7.62 -9.77 0.87
N GLU A 86 -6.92 -10.47 0.02
CA GLU A 86 -6.65 -11.90 0.18
C GLU A 86 -5.81 -12.13 1.47
N PRO A 87 -6.11 -13.14 2.31
CA PRO A 87 -5.42 -13.37 3.58
C PRO A 87 -3.90 -13.49 3.51
N SER A 88 -3.35 -13.91 2.36
CA SER A 88 -1.90 -14.03 2.13
C SER A 88 -1.18 -12.67 2.03
N VAL A 89 -1.90 -11.56 1.84
CA VAL A 89 -1.32 -10.20 1.74
C VAL A 89 -0.44 -9.87 2.93
N ARG A 90 -0.84 -10.23 4.14
CA ARG A 90 -0.02 -10.03 5.35
C ARG A 90 1.35 -10.72 5.27
N LYS A 91 1.37 -11.96 4.76
CA LYS A 91 2.61 -12.72 4.57
C LYS A 91 3.51 -12.08 3.51
N VAL A 92 2.91 -11.66 2.40
CA VAL A 92 3.63 -10.95 1.32
C VAL A 92 4.18 -9.61 1.84
N ALA A 93 3.37 -8.84 2.57
CA ALA A 93 3.81 -7.58 3.19
C ALA A 93 5.02 -7.78 4.10
N THR A 94 4.99 -8.82 4.95
CA THR A 94 6.12 -9.14 5.83
C THR A 94 7.38 -9.50 5.04
N LEU A 95 7.26 -10.32 3.99
CA LEU A 95 8.38 -10.72 3.13
C LEU A 95 9.01 -9.54 2.39
N LEU A 96 8.20 -8.58 1.96
CA LEU A 96 8.62 -7.38 1.24
C LEU A 96 8.94 -6.21 2.16
N THR A 97 8.75 -6.35 3.47
CA THR A 97 8.83 -5.24 4.44
C THR A 97 7.93 -4.07 4.02
N ALA A 98 6.77 -4.39 3.44
CA ALA A 98 5.78 -3.41 3.00
C ALA A 98 4.74 -3.14 4.09
N SER A 99 4.23 -1.92 4.14
CA SER A 99 3.20 -1.54 5.12
C SER A 99 1.80 -1.94 4.65
N ILE A 100 0.93 -2.23 5.60
CA ILE A 100 -0.50 -2.48 5.37
C ILE A 100 -1.33 -1.51 6.22
N ASP A 101 -2.54 -1.22 5.76
CA ASP A 101 -3.52 -0.41 6.49
C ASP A 101 -4.34 -1.24 7.50
N THR A 102 -5.30 -0.59 8.16
CA THR A 102 -6.20 -1.22 9.12
C THR A 102 -7.12 -2.28 8.50
N ASN A 103 -7.34 -2.21 7.19
CA ASN A 103 -8.14 -3.16 6.42
C ASN A 103 -7.29 -4.25 5.75
N ASN A 104 -5.98 -4.27 6.00
CA ASN A 104 -4.99 -5.19 5.43
C ASN A 104 -4.66 -4.99 3.93
N PHE A 105 -4.97 -3.84 3.35
CA PHE A 105 -4.45 -3.46 2.04
C PHE A 105 -3.03 -2.91 2.16
N LEU A 106 -2.21 -3.11 1.12
CA LEU A 106 -0.88 -2.51 1.06
C LEU A 106 -0.99 -0.98 0.93
N THR A 107 -0.16 -0.26 1.67
CA THR A 107 -0.19 1.22 1.66
C THR A 107 0.92 1.81 0.81
N GLU A 108 0.58 2.87 0.11
CA GLU A 108 1.51 3.70 -0.64
C GLU A 108 2.37 4.58 0.29
N SER A 109 3.50 5.02 -0.23
CA SER A 109 4.42 5.92 0.49
C SER A 109 3.80 7.31 0.73
N HIS A 110 3.00 7.79 -0.22
CA HIS A 110 2.25 9.05 -0.10
C HIS A 110 1.13 9.09 -1.13
N ALA A 111 -0.11 9.25 -0.69
CA ALA A 111 -1.31 9.16 -1.54
C ALA A 111 -1.30 10.11 -2.75
N LYS A 112 -0.70 11.31 -2.64
CA LYS A 112 -0.68 12.32 -3.71
C LYS A 112 0.64 12.36 -4.48
N LEU A 113 1.78 12.20 -3.81
CA LEU A 113 3.10 12.40 -4.41
C LEU A 113 3.74 11.10 -4.88
N ARG A 114 3.42 9.97 -4.24
CA ARG A 114 3.98 8.64 -4.52
C ARG A 114 2.89 7.56 -4.43
N PRO A 115 1.84 7.66 -5.26
CA PRO A 115 0.62 6.86 -5.11
C PRO A 115 0.79 5.38 -5.51
N VAL A 116 1.84 5.04 -6.24
CA VAL A 116 2.12 3.67 -6.70
C VAL A 116 3.41 3.09 -6.12
N GLU A 117 4.09 3.81 -5.25
CA GLU A 117 5.32 3.37 -4.59
C GLU A 117 5.01 3.02 -3.14
N SER A 118 5.44 1.86 -2.67
CA SER A 118 5.36 1.55 -1.24
C SER A 118 6.42 2.35 -0.45
N PRO A 119 6.34 2.40 0.89
CA PRO A 119 7.43 2.94 1.71
C PRO A 119 8.76 2.21 1.51
N THR A 120 8.73 0.95 1.09
CA THR A 120 9.91 0.14 0.80
C THR A 120 10.38 0.37 -0.63
N ALA A 121 11.63 0.80 -0.80
CA ALA A 121 12.21 1.06 -2.11
C ALA A 121 12.21 -0.21 -2.99
N GLY A 122 11.82 -0.05 -4.26
CA GLY A 122 11.73 -1.14 -5.24
C GLY A 122 10.43 -1.94 -5.20
N VAL A 123 9.53 -1.64 -4.27
CA VAL A 123 8.20 -2.26 -4.19
C VAL A 123 7.14 -1.25 -4.68
N TYR A 124 6.42 -1.64 -5.71
CA TYR A 124 5.38 -0.83 -6.34
C TYR A 124 4.01 -1.50 -6.20
N LEU A 125 2.96 -0.70 -6.12
CA LEU A 125 1.60 -1.15 -5.87
C LEU A 125 0.73 -0.89 -7.10
N ALA A 126 0.03 -1.92 -7.58
CA ALA A 126 -0.89 -1.81 -8.69
C ALA A 126 -2.17 -2.62 -8.45
N GLY A 127 -3.31 -1.98 -8.67
CA GLY A 127 -4.62 -2.62 -8.58
C GLY A 127 -5.15 -2.81 -7.16
N VAL A 128 -5.97 -3.82 -6.97
CA VAL A 128 -6.76 -4.07 -5.75
C VAL A 128 -5.91 -4.37 -4.51
N CYS A 129 -4.63 -4.68 -4.66
CA CYS A 129 -3.75 -4.89 -3.50
C CYS A 129 -3.61 -3.65 -2.60
N GLN A 130 -3.86 -2.44 -3.13
CA GLN A 130 -3.82 -1.18 -2.40
C GLN A 130 -5.19 -0.77 -1.84
N GLY A 131 -6.27 -1.26 -2.42
CA GLY A 131 -7.64 -0.94 -2.04
C GLY A 131 -8.62 -1.28 -3.15
N PRO A 132 -9.93 -1.29 -2.85
CA PRO A 132 -10.97 -1.53 -3.85
C PRO A 132 -10.86 -0.54 -5.03
N LYS A 133 -10.87 -1.06 -6.25
CA LYS A 133 -10.74 -0.28 -7.50
C LYS A 133 -11.55 -0.93 -8.61
N ASP A 134 -11.95 -0.12 -9.57
CA ASP A 134 -12.50 -0.61 -10.84
C ASP A 134 -11.38 -1.01 -11.83
N ILE A 135 -11.78 -1.55 -12.98
CA ILE A 135 -10.83 -1.98 -14.01
C ILE A 135 -10.08 -0.81 -14.63
N PRO A 136 -10.73 0.31 -15.04
CA PRO A 136 -10.06 1.51 -15.54
C PRO A 136 -9.00 2.08 -14.59
N GLU A 137 -9.34 2.20 -13.30
CA GLU A 137 -8.40 2.66 -12.27
C GLU A 137 -7.23 1.70 -12.10
N THR A 138 -7.50 0.39 -12.11
CA THR A 138 -6.45 -0.65 -12.03
C THR A 138 -5.46 -0.56 -13.19
N VAL A 139 -5.97 -0.39 -14.43
CA VAL A 139 -5.12 -0.24 -15.63
C VAL A 139 -4.30 1.04 -15.58
N SER A 140 -4.91 2.16 -15.16
CA SER A 140 -4.21 3.44 -14.99
C SER A 140 -3.09 3.33 -13.97
N GLN A 141 -3.35 2.67 -12.85
CA GLN A 141 -2.36 2.46 -11.80
C GLN A 141 -1.23 1.52 -12.26
N ALA A 142 -1.55 0.45 -12.97
CA ALA A 142 -0.55 -0.45 -13.57
C ALA A 142 0.36 0.29 -14.54
N SER A 143 -0.18 1.17 -15.38
CA SER A 143 0.59 2.02 -16.28
C SER A 143 1.50 2.99 -15.53
N ALA A 144 1.03 3.58 -14.43
CA ALA A 144 1.83 4.45 -13.57
C ALA A 144 2.97 3.66 -12.90
N CYS A 145 2.72 2.44 -12.41
CA CYS A 145 3.76 1.56 -11.87
C CYS A 145 4.82 1.24 -12.93
N ALA A 146 4.41 0.85 -14.13
CA ALA A 146 5.32 0.56 -15.23
C ALA A 146 6.21 1.77 -15.56
N ALA A 147 5.63 2.98 -15.65
CA ALA A 147 6.38 4.21 -15.89
C ALA A 147 7.43 4.49 -14.79
N LYS A 148 7.07 4.25 -13.51
CA LYS A 148 8.00 4.40 -12.38
C LYS A 148 9.14 3.37 -12.43
N VAL A 149 8.83 2.12 -12.73
CA VAL A 149 9.83 1.05 -12.89
C VAL A 149 10.78 1.36 -14.04
N ILE A 150 10.25 1.77 -15.20
CA ILE A 150 11.06 2.19 -16.37
C ILE A 150 11.96 3.36 -15.97
N GLY A 151 11.42 4.38 -15.31
CA GLY A 151 12.18 5.54 -14.84
C GLY A 151 13.34 5.20 -13.90
N LEU A 152 13.24 4.07 -13.19
CA LEU A 152 14.30 3.53 -12.35
C LEU A 152 15.34 2.75 -13.19
N LEU A 153 14.89 1.85 -14.09
CA LEU A 153 15.72 0.87 -14.76
C LEU A 153 16.45 1.43 -16.02
N VAL A 154 15.95 2.50 -16.63
CA VAL A 154 16.60 3.15 -17.80
C VAL A 154 17.90 3.85 -17.43
N LYS A 155 18.11 4.16 -16.16
CA LYS A 155 19.33 4.84 -15.71
C LYS A 155 20.45 3.83 -15.52
N ASN A 156 21.64 4.14 -16.05
CA ASN A 156 22.85 3.34 -15.83
C ASN A 156 23.33 3.40 -14.37
N GLU A 157 22.90 4.42 -13.61
CA GLU A 157 23.28 4.63 -12.22
C GLU A 157 22.03 4.93 -11.38
N LEU A 158 21.95 4.30 -10.21
CA LEU A 158 20.94 4.60 -9.20
C LEU A 158 21.50 5.65 -8.24
N LYS A 159 20.81 6.79 -8.14
CA LYS A 159 21.11 7.78 -7.10
C LYS A 159 20.54 7.29 -5.78
N THR A 160 21.40 6.88 -4.87
CA THR A 160 21.02 6.53 -3.49
C THR A 160 20.88 7.77 -2.64
N ASN A 161 20.13 7.65 -1.52
CA ASN A 161 20.04 8.73 -0.55
C ASN A 161 21.44 9.00 0.03
N PRO A 162 21.93 10.24 0.06
CA PRO A 162 23.25 10.55 0.64
C PRO A 162 23.30 10.36 2.17
N CYS A 163 22.15 10.32 2.85
CA CYS A 163 22.05 10.11 4.29
C CYS A 163 22.18 8.62 4.65
N VAL A 164 23.32 8.01 4.35
CA VAL A 164 23.61 6.62 4.69
C VAL A 164 24.52 6.54 5.92
N ALA A 165 24.40 5.44 6.67
CA ALA A 165 25.28 5.19 7.78
C ALA A 165 26.72 4.95 7.30
N GLY A 166 27.68 5.27 8.14
CA GLY A 166 29.09 4.97 7.94
C GLY A 166 29.76 4.60 9.26
N ALA A 167 30.70 3.67 9.22
CA ALA A 167 31.46 3.27 10.38
C ALA A 167 32.82 4.00 10.38
N ASN A 168 33.21 4.56 11.53
CA ASN A 168 34.58 4.95 11.78
C ASN A 168 35.35 3.70 12.19
N GLU A 169 36.18 3.21 11.29
CA GLU A 169 36.92 1.95 11.45
C GLU A 169 37.87 1.98 12.67
N ASN A 170 38.42 3.14 12.99
CA ASN A 170 39.34 3.28 14.13
C ASN A 170 38.61 3.16 15.48
N MET A 171 37.32 3.52 15.54
CA MET A 171 36.51 3.42 16.74
C MET A 171 35.70 2.13 16.82
N CYS A 172 35.59 1.39 15.71
CA CYS A 172 34.79 0.19 15.63
C CYS A 172 35.49 -0.97 16.38
N ASN A 173 34.79 -1.56 17.33
CA ASN A 173 35.26 -2.73 18.09
C ASN A 173 34.71 -4.07 17.57
N GLY A 174 33.97 -4.09 16.45
CA GLY A 174 33.46 -5.30 15.82
C GLY A 174 32.36 -6.05 16.61
N CYS A 175 31.69 -5.41 17.55
CA CYS A 175 30.73 -6.04 18.48
C CYS A 175 29.48 -6.66 17.85
N GLY A 176 29.12 -6.26 16.65
CA GLY A 176 27.98 -6.86 15.93
C GLY A 176 26.60 -6.17 16.13
N GLN A 177 26.45 -5.30 17.11
CA GLN A 177 25.15 -4.74 17.46
C GLN A 177 24.48 -3.95 16.31
N CYS A 178 25.28 -3.21 15.53
CA CYS A 178 24.75 -2.43 14.41
C CYS A 178 24.15 -3.29 13.29
N ALA A 179 24.70 -4.48 13.03
CA ALA A 179 24.11 -5.40 12.05
C ALA A 179 22.86 -6.08 12.59
N ASN A 180 22.83 -6.44 13.88
CA ASN A 180 21.68 -7.09 14.50
C ASN A 180 20.44 -6.19 14.51
N VAL A 181 20.61 -4.86 14.63
CA VAL A 181 19.49 -3.90 14.63
C VAL A 181 19.09 -3.46 13.22
N CYS A 182 19.89 -3.78 12.20
CA CYS A 182 19.64 -3.33 10.84
C CYS A 182 18.52 -4.14 10.17
N ALA A 183 17.30 -3.58 10.11
CA ALA A 183 16.15 -4.20 9.46
C ALA A 183 16.35 -4.45 7.95
N TYR A 184 17.32 -3.77 7.32
CA TYR A 184 17.57 -3.83 5.87
C TYR A 184 18.75 -4.74 5.51
N GLY A 185 19.45 -5.32 6.48
CA GLY A 185 20.64 -6.15 6.20
C GLY A 185 21.77 -5.39 5.52
N ALA A 186 21.84 -4.07 5.72
CA ALA A 186 22.81 -3.20 5.04
C ALA A 186 24.21 -3.23 5.63
N ILE A 187 24.46 -3.96 6.72
CA ILE A 187 25.73 -3.94 7.46
C ILE A 187 26.34 -5.33 7.47
N THR A 188 27.54 -5.40 6.92
CA THR A 188 28.42 -6.59 6.94
C THR A 188 29.69 -6.29 7.72
N TYR A 189 30.61 -7.26 7.79
CA TYR A 189 31.89 -7.12 8.49
C TYR A 189 33.02 -7.49 7.57
N GLU A 190 34.10 -6.74 7.70
CA GLU A 190 35.37 -7.00 7.04
C GLU A 190 36.49 -7.06 8.07
N GLU A 191 37.48 -7.92 7.85
CA GLU A 191 38.70 -7.93 8.63
C GLU A 191 39.70 -6.95 8.02
N LYS A 192 40.15 -5.98 8.83
CA LYS A 192 41.12 -4.97 8.41
C LYS A 192 42.32 -4.94 9.33
N GLN A 193 43.49 -4.70 8.74
CA GLN A 193 44.73 -4.56 9.47
C GLN A 193 44.97 -3.12 9.90
N PHE A 194 45.20 -2.92 11.17
CA PHE A 194 45.51 -1.63 11.77
C PHE A 194 46.93 -1.60 12.29
N ARG A 195 47.65 -0.53 11.99
CA ARG A 195 48.99 -0.33 12.56
C ARG A 195 48.83 0.16 13.99
N ILE A 196 49.43 -0.59 14.93
CA ILE A 196 49.57 -0.22 16.33
C ILE A 196 51.04 0.18 16.59
N GLY A 197 51.27 0.97 17.63
CA GLY A 197 52.60 1.46 17.95
C GLY A 197 53.68 0.34 17.98
N GLY A 198 54.89 0.68 17.61
CA GLY A 198 56.03 -0.28 17.58
C GLY A 198 56.13 -1.13 16.32
N GLY A 199 55.48 -0.75 15.21
CA GLY A 199 55.53 -1.45 13.92
C GLY A 199 54.74 -2.75 13.85
N LYS A 200 53.90 -3.03 14.87
CA LYS A 200 52.99 -4.19 14.91
C LYS A 200 51.70 -3.90 14.17
N THR A 201 51.11 -4.92 13.56
CA THR A 201 49.78 -4.87 12.96
C THR A 201 48.81 -5.73 13.77
N GLU A 202 47.61 -5.25 13.95
CA GLU A 202 46.51 -5.99 14.57
C GLU A 202 45.38 -6.12 13.53
N THR A 203 44.82 -7.31 13.38
CA THR A 203 43.65 -7.56 12.56
C THR A 203 42.41 -7.40 13.42
N ARG A 204 41.54 -6.46 13.04
CA ARG A 204 40.25 -6.24 13.71
C ARG A 204 39.11 -6.36 12.73
N ARG A 205 38.02 -6.94 13.20
CA ARG A 205 36.74 -6.98 12.49
C ARG A 205 36.07 -5.61 12.61
N VAL A 206 35.69 -5.01 11.48
CA VAL A 206 35.02 -3.69 11.43
C VAL A 206 33.73 -3.78 10.64
N ALA A 207 32.74 -2.96 11.00
CA ALA A 207 31.49 -2.88 10.29
C ALA A 207 31.66 -2.16 8.94
N CYS A 208 31.12 -2.76 7.89
CA CYS A 208 31.05 -2.19 6.55
C CYS A 208 29.57 -1.97 6.17
N VAL A 209 29.22 -0.77 5.74
CA VAL A 209 27.84 -0.41 5.37
C VAL A 209 27.72 -0.42 3.86
N ASN A 210 26.77 -1.19 3.32
CA ASN A 210 26.40 -1.12 1.92
C ASN A 210 25.50 0.10 1.69
N PRO A 211 25.97 1.15 1.01
CA PRO A 211 25.20 2.37 0.81
C PRO A 211 23.98 2.20 -0.11
N ALA A 212 23.99 1.17 -0.96
CA ALA A 212 22.86 0.88 -1.85
C ALA A 212 21.65 0.28 -1.13
N VAL A 213 21.89 -0.39 0.01
CA VAL A 213 20.84 -1.04 0.80
C VAL A 213 20.43 -0.20 2.01
N CYS A 214 21.34 0.67 2.50
CA CYS A 214 21.10 1.49 3.67
C CYS A 214 20.00 2.52 3.44
N GLN A 215 18.98 2.53 4.31
CA GLN A 215 17.85 3.48 4.24
C GLN A 215 18.03 4.71 5.15
N GLY A 216 19.19 4.90 5.77
CA GLY A 216 19.46 6.07 6.60
C GLY A 216 18.63 6.20 7.87
N CYS A 217 18.02 5.12 8.36
CA CYS A 217 17.09 5.14 9.50
C CYS A 217 17.73 5.50 10.86
N GLY A 218 19.05 5.42 10.99
CA GLY A 218 19.81 5.78 12.20
C GLY A 218 19.81 4.74 13.32
N ALA A 219 19.09 3.62 13.24
CA ALA A 219 19.04 2.62 14.32
C ALA A 219 20.42 2.12 14.74
N CYS A 220 21.35 1.94 13.79
CA CYS A 220 22.70 1.50 14.05
C CYS A 220 23.56 2.53 14.80
N THR A 221 23.27 3.83 14.66
CA THR A 221 24.03 4.89 15.37
C THR A 221 23.65 4.93 16.85
N VAL A 222 22.35 4.74 17.16
CA VAL A 222 21.86 4.72 18.55
C VAL A 222 22.37 3.49 19.31
N THR A 223 22.49 2.35 18.62
CA THR A 223 22.89 1.08 19.24
C THR A 223 24.40 0.92 19.37
N CYS A 224 25.20 1.76 18.71
CA CYS A 224 26.67 1.61 18.70
C CYS A 224 27.30 2.03 20.03
N PRO A 225 27.86 1.10 20.86
CA PRO A 225 28.42 1.45 22.17
C PRO A 225 29.72 2.23 22.09
N SER A 226 30.45 2.10 20.97
CA SER A 226 31.71 2.84 20.77
C SER A 226 31.51 4.18 20.05
N GLY A 227 30.30 4.51 19.63
CA GLY A 227 30.01 5.69 18.82
C GLY A 227 30.66 5.67 17.43
N ALA A 228 31.10 4.51 16.96
CA ALA A 228 31.75 4.36 15.66
C ALA A 228 30.77 4.55 14.47
N MET A 229 29.47 4.33 14.65
CA MET A 229 28.47 4.46 13.61
C MET A 229 27.90 5.87 13.59
N ASP A 230 27.89 6.51 12.42
CA ASP A 230 27.29 7.85 12.21
C ASP A 230 26.52 7.90 10.89
N LEU A 231 25.59 8.86 10.76
CA LEU A 231 24.89 9.12 9.51
C LEU A 231 25.60 10.22 8.72
N LYS A 232 25.98 9.93 7.50
CA LYS A 232 26.55 10.92 6.58
C LYS A 232 25.53 12.05 6.34
N GLY A 233 26.00 13.29 6.44
CA GLY A 233 25.16 14.48 6.24
C GLY A 233 24.57 15.06 7.51
N PHE A 234 24.64 14.39 8.65
CA PHE A 234 24.17 14.88 9.95
C PHE A 234 25.28 15.27 10.93
N SER A 235 26.54 15.26 10.48
CA SER A 235 27.67 15.65 11.35
C SER A 235 27.61 17.15 11.71
N THR A 236 27.86 17.47 12.97
CA THR A 236 27.87 18.83 13.50
C THR A 236 28.89 19.76 12.82
N SER A 237 29.95 19.20 12.21
CA SER A 237 30.97 19.92 11.47
C SER A 237 30.49 20.56 10.15
N ARG A 238 29.27 20.24 9.69
CA ARG A 238 28.67 20.78 8.46
C ARG A 238 27.51 21.75 8.71
N ARG A 239 27.23 22.13 9.93
CA ARG A 239 26.27 23.20 10.18
C ARG A 239 26.95 24.54 9.89
N PRO A 240 26.49 25.35 8.92
CA PRO A 240 26.95 26.72 8.81
C PRO A 240 26.60 27.44 10.11
N SER A 241 27.55 28.13 10.68
CA SER A 241 27.42 29.03 11.81
C SER A 241 26.46 30.17 11.49
#